data_82c0fab350db5cad9a5020a9a3e5d11d
#
_entry.id   82c0fab350db5cad9a5020a9a3e5d11d
#
_cell.length_a   1.000
_cell.length_b   1.000
_cell.length_c   1.000
_cell.angle_alpha   90.00
_cell.angle_beta   90.00
_cell.angle_gamma   90.00
#
_symmetry.space_group_name_H-M   'P 1'
#
loop_
_entity.id
_entity.type
_entity.pdbx_description
1 polymer ?
#
loop_
_entity_poly.entity_id
_entity_poly.type
_entity_poly.pdbx_seq_one_letter_code
_entity_poly.pdbx_strand_id
1 'polypeptide(L)'
;GSEMCIRDRVNEYHMRNGVTLIDPASTYIEADVQIGMDTIIEPGVHLGKGTVIGEDTVIGQYSDVNNSTIGNRTTIKQSVVNDATVGDDTTVGPFAQLRPNAHLGNEVKVGNFVEVKKAELKDGAKVSHLSYIGDAEIGERTNVGCGSITVNYDGKNKFKTIIGKDSFIGCNTNLVAPVTVGDGVLIAAGSTITDDIPNDSLALARARQTTKPGYLNKNND
;
A
#
# COMPACT_ATOMS: atom_id res chain seq x y z
N GLY A 1 29.70 8.81 22.01
CA GLY A 1 29.73 7.37 21.78
C GLY A 1 29.67 7.06 20.30
N SER A 2 30.14 5.86 19.92
CA SER A 2 29.99 5.40 18.55
C SER A 2 28.54 5.04 18.24
N GLU A 3 28.17 5.03 16.96
CA GLU A 3 26.84 4.60 16.49
C GLU A 3 26.47 3.21 17.02
N MET A 4 27.43 2.30 17.07
CA MET A 4 27.23 0.95 17.61
C MET A 4 26.81 0.97 19.08
N CYS A 5 27.40 1.82 19.90
CA CYS A 5 27.03 1.93 21.31
C CYS A 5 25.65 2.58 21.51
N ILE A 6 25.28 3.51 20.65
CA ILE A 6 23.94 4.12 20.65
C ILE A 6 22.91 3.08 20.26
N ARG A 7 23.14 2.38 19.18
CA ARG A 7 22.30 1.28 18.70
C ARG A 7 22.05 0.25 19.80
N ASP A 8 23.11 -0.22 20.43
CA ASP A 8 23.02 -1.28 21.43
C ASP A 8 22.20 -0.85 22.66
N ARG A 9 22.34 0.38 23.10
CA ARG A 9 21.54 0.92 24.21
C ARG A 9 20.06 1.07 23.86
N VAL A 10 19.74 1.57 22.69
CA VAL A 10 18.36 1.71 22.22
C VAL A 10 17.73 0.33 22.05
N ASN A 11 18.43 -0.59 21.42
CA ASN A 11 17.92 -1.96 21.23
C ASN A 11 17.69 -2.66 22.58
N GLU A 12 18.60 -2.53 23.53
CA GLU A 12 18.44 -3.10 24.88
C GLU A 12 17.20 -2.53 25.58
N TYR A 13 16.97 -1.22 25.48
CA TYR A 13 15.78 -0.59 26.04
C TYR A 13 14.50 -1.24 25.52
N HIS A 14 14.38 -1.42 24.20
CA HIS A 14 13.19 -2.05 23.60
C HIS A 14 13.04 -3.51 23.99
N MET A 15 14.12 -4.28 23.98
CA MET A 15 14.09 -5.69 24.42
C MET A 15 13.66 -5.85 25.87
N ARG A 16 14.08 -4.97 26.75
CA ARG A 16 13.64 -4.96 28.16
C ARG A 16 12.17 -4.58 28.33
N ASN A 17 11.59 -3.88 27.37
CA ASN A 17 10.19 -3.46 27.37
C ASN A 17 9.28 -4.36 26.54
N GLY A 18 9.69 -5.59 26.29
CA GLY A 18 8.84 -6.62 25.68
C GLY A 18 8.85 -6.65 24.15
N VAL A 19 9.80 -6.00 23.50
CA VAL A 19 9.99 -6.06 22.05
C VAL A 19 11.00 -7.15 21.72
N THR A 20 10.69 -7.97 20.71
CA THR A 20 11.61 -8.99 20.23
C THR A 20 12.42 -8.46 19.04
N LEU A 21 13.73 -8.38 19.18
CA LEU A 21 14.65 -8.11 18.10
C LEU A 21 15.33 -9.42 17.70
N ILE A 22 15.09 -9.89 16.48
CA ILE A 22 15.66 -11.18 16.02
C ILE A 22 17.18 -11.07 15.87
N ASP A 23 17.66 -9.96 15.33
CA ASP A 23 19.10 -9.68 15.21
C ASP A 23 19.40 -8.23 15.62
N PRO A 24 19.70 -7.99 16.90
CA PRO A 24 20.02 -6.63 17.36
C PRO A 24 21.23 -6.01 16.65
N ALA A 25 22.17 -6.82 16.18
CA ALA A 25 23.38 -6.33 15.53
C ALA A 25 23.12 -5.68 14.17
N SER A 26 22.05 -6.07 13.48
CA SER A 26 21.64 -5.50 12.18
C SER A 26 20.43 -4.58 12.25
N THR A 27 19.90 -4.31 13.44
CA THR A 27 18.70 -3.51 13.65
C THR A 27 19.06 -2.12 14.16
N TYR A 28 18.57 -1.08 13.47
CA TYR A 28 18.85 0.31 13.79
C TYR A 28 17.55 1.04 14.10
N ILE A 29 17.42 1.51 15.33
CA ILE A 29 16.23 2.19 15.84
C ILE A 29 16.65 3.55 16.40
N GLU A 30 16.04 4.63 15.90
CA GLU A 30 16.28 5.96 16.43
C GLU A 30 15.73 6.10 17.87
N ALA A 31 16.35 6.97 18.66
CA ALA A 31 16.12 7.03 20.10
C ALA A 31 14.68 7.44 20.48
N ASP A 32 13.98 8.16 19.64
CA ASP A 32 12.61 8.64 19.89
C ASP A 32 11.52 7.65 19.45
N VAL A 33 11.89 6.54 18.80
CA VAL A 33 10.94 5.54 18.33
C VAL A 33 10.26 4.85 19.51
N GLN A 34 8.94 4.67 19.39
CA GLN A 34 8.14 3.93 20.35
C GLN A 34 7.66 2.61 19.73
N ILE A 35 7.76 1.53 20.47
CA ILE A 35 7.35 0.19 20.01
C ILE A 35 6.54 -0.48 21.12
N GLY A 36 5.38 -0.98 20.77
CA GLY A 36 4.51 -1.71 21.70
C GLY A 36 5.03 -3.10 22.03
N MET A 37 4.51 -3.64 23.13
CA MET A 37 4.86 -4.96 23.66
C MET A 37 4.54 -6.06 22.64
N ASP A 38 5.32 -7.13 22.65
CA ASP A 38 5.16 -8.33 21.81
C ASP A 38 5.30 -8.08 20.29
N THR A 39 5.77 -6.90 19.92
CA THR A 39 6.15 -6.62 18.52
C THR A 39 7.49 -7.25 18.20
N ILE A 40 7.62 -7.79 17.01
CA ILE A 40 8.81 -8.46 16.49
C ILE A 40 9.47 -7.61 15.42
N ILE A 41 10.73 -7.31 15.61
CA ILE A 41 11.58 -6.61 14.64
C ILE A 41 12.55 -7.62 14.03
N GLU A 42 12.43 -7.85 12.73
CA GLU A 42 13.26 -8.80 12.01
C GLU A 42 14.61 -8.20 11.59
N PRO A 43 15.58 -9.02 11.14
CA PRO A 43 16.92 -8.56 10.80
C PRO A 43 16.95 -7.46 9.73
N GLY A 44 17.88 -6.53 9.86
CA GLY A 44 18.15 -5.50 8.88
C GLY A 44 17.13 -4.36 8.84
N VAL A 45 16.23 -4.29 9.81
CA VAL A 45 15.21 -3.23 9.89
C VAL A 45 15.83 -1.91 10.33
N HIS A 46 15.40 -0.83 9.72
CA HIS A 46 15.67 0.53 10.14
C HIS A 46 14.38 1.23 10.53
N LEU A 47 14.35 1.80 11.73
CA LEU A 47 13.22 2.61 12.23
C LEU A 47 13.71 4.04 12.47
N GLY A 48 13.26 4.95 11.63
CA GLY A 48 13.65 6.36 11.65
C GLY A 48 12.86 7.18 12.66
N LYS A 49 13.31 8.40 12.88
CA LYS A 49 12.72 9.37 13.81
C LYS A 49 11.22 9.54 13.60
N GLY A 50 10.49 9.74 14.68
CA GLY A 50 9.05 9.98 14.68
C GLY A 50 8.20 8.74 14.46
N THR A 51 8.80 7.55 14.37
CA THR A 51 8.07 6.30 14.17
C THR A 51 7.48 5.78 15.47
N VAL A 52 6.22 5.38 15.39
CA VAL A 52 5.47 4.75 16.49
C VAL A 52 4.88 3.44 15.99
N ILE A 53 5.16 2.35 16.68
CA ILE A 53 4.67 1.01 16.32
C ILE A 53 3.85 0.46 17.48
N GLY A 54 2.70 -0.11 17.17
CA GLY A 54 1.80 -0.72 18.15
C GLY A 54 2.30 -2.05 18.70
N GLU A 55 1.38 -2.79 19.31
CA GLU A 55 1.61 -4.11 19.93
C GLU A 55 1.35 -5.24 18.94
N ASP A 56 1.94 -6.41 19.19
CA ASP A 56 1.72 -7.63 18.40
C ASP A 56 1.96 -7.43 16.89
N THR A 57 2.80 -6.50 16.52
CA THR A 57 3.11 -6.14 15.14
C THR A 57 4.42 -6.78 14.70
N VAL A 58 4.56 -7.06 13.42
CA VAL A 58 5.79 -7.59 12.83
C VAL A 58 6.34 -6.61 11.81
N ILE A 59 7.56 -6.15 12.04
CA ILE A 59 8.31 -5.40 11.05
C ILE A 59 9.30 -6.35 10.39
N GLY A 60 9.00 -6.72 9.16
CA GLY A 60 9.73 -7.73 8.39
C GLY A 60 11.12 -7.25 7.98
N GLN A 61 11.97 -8.22 7.71
CA GLN A 61 13.41 -7.99 7.42
C GLN A 61 13.63 -6.93 6.33
N TYR A 62 14.65 -6.11 6.53
CA TYR A 62 15.06 -5.04 5.60
C TYR A 62 13.99 -3.97 5.32
N SER A 63 12.96 -3.88 6.13
CA SER A 63 12.02 -2.77 6.06
C SER A 63 12.65 -1.47 6.57
N ASP A 64 12.29 -0.37 5.93
CA ASP A 64 12.72 0.97 6.29
C ASP A 64 11.48 1.82 6.58
N VAL A 65 11.28 2.17 7.86
CA VAL A 65 10.08 2.88 8.34
C VAL A 65 10.50 4.17 8.99
N ASN A 66 10.03 5.29 8.45
CA ASN A 66 10.43 6.63 8.91
C ASN A 66 9.20 7.49 9.17
N ASN A 67 9.21 8.20 10.29
CA ASN A 67 8.20 9.19 10.67
C ASN A 67 6.77 8.68 10.40
N SER A 68 6.49 7.46 10.78
CA SER A 68 5.23 6.77 10.48
C SER A 68 4.63 6.15 11.73
N THR A 69 3.31 6.01 11.72
CA THR A 69 2.57 5.34 12.79
C THR A 69 2.00 4.03 12.26
N ILE A 70 2.39 2.93 12.89
CA ILE A 70 1.95 1.59 12.56
C ILE A 70 1.10 1.05 13.72
N GLY A 71 -0.08 0.56 13.43
CA GLY A 71 -1.02 0.06 14.43
C GLY A 71 -0.65 -1.30 15.02
N ASN A 72 -1.61 -1.91 15.70
CA ASN A 72 -1.46 -3.20 16.36
C ASN A 72 -1.74 -4.36 15.42
N ARG A 73 -1.16 -5.54 15.68
CA ARG A 73 -1.39 -6.77 14.91
C ARG A 73 -1.21 -6.57 13.41
N THR A 74 -0.34 -5.67 13.03
CA THR A 74 -0.04 -5.28 11.65
C THR A 74 1.29 -5.89 11.22
N THR A 75 1.42 -6.17 9.95
CA THR A 75 2.66 -6.72 9.39
C THR A 75 3.17 -5.84 8.25
N ILE A 76 4.40 -5.36 8.39
CA ILE A 76 5.13 -4.68 7.32
C ILE A 76 6.22 -5.64 6.83
N LYS A 77 6.17 -6.03 5.56
CA LYS A 77 7.12 -7.00 4.97
C LYS A 77 8.01 -6.30 3.96
N GLN A 78 9.33 -6.29 4.19
CA GLN A 78 10.34 -5.84 3.22
C GLN A 78 9.88 -4.64 2.39
N SER A 79 9.51 -3.56 3.06
CA SER A 79 8.88 -2.40 2.43
C SER A 79 9.46 -1.10 2.96
N VAL A 80 9.22 -0.03 2.22
CA VAL A 80 9.60 1.33 2.60
C VAL A 80 8.34 2.11 2.98
N VAL A 81 8.34 2.70 4.17
CA VAL A 81 7.21 3.45 4.71
C VAL A 81 7.71 4.79 5.22
N ASN A 82 7.26 5.89 4.61
CA ASN A 82 7.68 7.24 4.94
C ASN A 82 6.47 8.16 5.15
N ASP A 83 6.45 8.87 6.28
CA ASP A 83 5.43 9.87 6.59
C ASP A 83 3.99 9.35 6.37
N ALA A 84 3.74 8.13 6.77
CA ALA A 84 2.49 7.42 6.54
C ALA A 84 1.84 6.94 7.85
N THR A 85 0.56 6.61 7.78
CA THR A 85 -0.16 5.96 8.88
C THR A 85 -0.75 4.64 8.40
N VAL A 86 -0.61 3.61 9.21
CA VAL A 86 -1.14 2.26 8.96
C VAL A 86 -1.93 1.83 10.18
N GLY A 87 -3.16 1.43 9.98
CA GLY A 87 -4.05 0.98 11.05
C GLY A 87 -3.72 -0.40 11.60
N ASP A 88 -4.69 -0.96 12.31
CA ASP A 88 -4.58 -2.27 12.93
C ASP A 88 -4.91 -3.40 11.94
N ASP A 89 -4.45 -4.61 12.24
CA ASP A 89 -4.78 -5.83 11.48
C ASP A 89 -4.51 -5.70 9.97
N THR A 90 -3.55 -4.87 9.59
CA THR A 90 -3.21 -4.49 8.22
C THR A 90 -1.91 -5.16 7.77
N THR A 91 -1.80 -5.44 6.49
CA THR A 91 -0.61 -6.04 5.89
C THR A 91 -0.10 -5.18 4.76
N VAL A 92 1.22 -4.88 4.79
CA VAL A 92 1.93 -4.12 3.76
C VAL A 92 3.10 -4.93 3.24
N GLY A 93 3.22 -5.02 1.93
CA GLY A 93 4.33 -5.69 1.27
C GLY A 93 4.07 -7.15 0.90
N PRO A 94 5.14 -7.87 0.51
CA PRO A 94 6.51 -7.36 0.38
C PRO A 94 6.70 -6.40 -0.80
N PHE A 95 7.81 -5.62 -0.76
CA PHE A 95 8.19 -4.72 -1.85
C PHE A 95 7.12 -3.68 -2.20
N ALA A 96 6.54 -3.09 -1.18
CA ALA A 96 5.62 -1.97 -1.31
C ALA A 96 6.29 -0.68 -0.86
N GLN A 97 5.78 0.45 -1.33
CA GLN A 97 6.21 1.77 -0.89
C GLN A 97 5.01 2.60 -0.47
N LEU A 98 5.00 3.00 0.79
CA LEU A 98 4.09 4.02 1.29
C LEU A 98 4.84 5.35 1.36
N ARG A 99 4.40 6.31 0.57
CA ARG A 99 4.99 7.64 0.48
C ARG A 99 4.23 8.62 1.38
N PRO A 100 4.73 9.88 1.51
CA PRO A 100 4.09 10.86 2.37
C PRO A 100 2.59 11.02 2.16
N ASN A 101 1.88 11.07 3.28
CA ASN A 101 0.42 11.18 3.35
C ASN A 101 -0.34 9.97 2.80
N ALA A 102 0.27 8.80 2.80
CA ALA A 102 -0.45 7.54 2.67
C ALA A 102 -1.10 7.19 4.02
N HIS A 103 -2.41 6.96 4.01
CA HIS A 103 -3.20 6.61 5.20
C HIS A 103 -3.95 5.32 4.94
N LEU A 104 -3.58 4.26 5.64
CA LEU A 104 -4.24 2.98 5.58
C LEU A 104 -5.06 2.77 6.85
N GLY A 105 -6.33 2.43 6.70
CA GLY A 105 -7.22 2.05 7.80
C GLY A 105 -6.88 0.69 8.39
N ASN A 106 -7.88 0.08 9.01
CA ASN A 106 -7.77 -1.25 9.60
C ASN A 106 -8.10 -2.34 8.58
N GLU A 107 -7.53 -3.53 8.77
CA GLU A 107 -7.79 -4.69 7.90
C GLU A 107 -7.51 -4.42 6.40
N VAL A 108 -6.63 -3.48 6.12
CA VAL A 108 -6.22 -3.12 4.76
C VAL A 108 -5.11 -4.07 4.29
N LYS A 109 -5.11 -4.36 3.00
CA LYS A 109 -4.03 -5.12 2.37
C LYS A 109 -3.42 -4.32 1.23
N VAL A 110 -2.15 -3.99 1.37
CA VAL A 110 -1.31 -3.45 0.30
C VAL A 110 -0.23 -4.50 0.00
N GLY A 111 -0.26 -5.05 -1.20
CA GLY A 111 0.63 -6.16 -1.56
C GLY A 111 1.89 -5.72 -2.30
N ASN A 112 2.48 -6.67 -3.02
CA ASN A 112 3.79 -6.47 -3.66
C ASN A 112 3.73 -5.51 -4.86
N PHE A 113 4.77 -4.70 -4.95
CA PHE A 113 4.95 -3.73 -6.04
C PHE A 113 3.80 -2.71 -6.13
N VAL A 114 3.28 -2.33 -4.99
CA VAL A 114 2.26 -1.30 -4.86
C VAL A 114 2.88 -0.05 -4.27
N GLU A 115 2.61 1.08 -4.88
CA GLU A 115 3.01 2.39 -4.40
C GLU A 115 1.77 3.20 -4.02
N VAL A 116 1.76 3.75 -2.82
CA VAL A 116 0.68 4.60 -2.29
C VAL A 116 1.25 5.96 -1.90
N LYS A 117 0.66 7.03 -2.42
CA LYS A 117 1.11 8.40 -2.17
C LYS A 117 -0.08 9.32 -2.00
N LYS A 118 -0.12 10.07 -0.89
CA LYS A 118 -1.19 11.04 -0.63
C LYS A 118 -2.57 10.44 -0.95
N ALA A 119 -2.86 9.35 -0.31
CA ALA A 119 -4.08 8.57 -0.54
C ALA A 119 -4.59 7.96 0.75
N GLU A 120 -5.90 7.79 0.82
CA GLU A 120 -6.58 7.14 1.93
C GLU A 120 -7.18 5.82 1.48
N LEU A 121 -6.76 4.73 2.10
CA LEU A 121 -7.34 3.40 1.92
C LEU A 121 -8.14 3.08 3.18
N LYS A 122 -9.46 3.03 3.06
CA LYS A 122 -10.37 2.81 4.19
C LYS A 122 -10.40 1.34 4.60
N ASP A 123 -11.05 1.07 5.72
CA ASP A 123 -11.04 -0.26 6.34
C ASP A 123 -11.41 -1.37 5.36
N GLY A 124 -10.62 -2.43 5.36
CA GLY A 124 -10.84 -3.60 4.52
C GLY A 124 -10.52 -3.41 3.04
N ALA A 125 -10.02 -2.25 2.60
CA ALA A 125 -9.61 -2.02 1.23
C ALA A 125 -8.40 -2.91 0.87
N LYS A 126 -8.36 -3.38 -0.38
CA LYS A 126 -7.30 -4.28 -0.87
C LYS A 126 -6.71 -3.77 -2.18
N VAL A 127 -5.40 -3.61 -2.20
CA VAL A 127 -4.58 -3.30 -3.39
C VAL A 127 -3.43 -4.28 -3.40
N SER A 128 -3.59 -5.42 -4.04
CA SER A 128 -2.73 -6.59 -3.80
C SER A 128 -1.50 -6.67 -4.68
N HIS A 129 -1.50 -6.08 -5.87
CA HIS A 129 -0.40 -6.26 -6.82
C HIS A 129 -0.22 -5.12 -7.80
N LEU A 130 1.03 -4.73 -8.06
CA LEU A 130 1.46 -3.94 -9.22
C LEU A 130 0.54 -2.74 -9.51
N SER A 131 0.32 -1.87 -8.54
CA SER A 131 -0.60 -0.75 -8.68
C SER A 131 0.00 0.54 -8.19
N TYR A 132 -0.41 1.65 -8.78
CA TYR A 132 -0.11 2.98 -8.30
C TYR A 132 -1.37 3.68 -7.82
N ILE A 133 -1.41 4.03 -6.55
CA ILE A 133 -2.51 4.74 -5.89
C ILE A 133 -1.97 6.08 -5.39
N GLY A 134 -2.20 7.11 -6.17
CA GLY A 134 -1.76 8.46 -5.84
C GLY A 134 -2.90 9.47 -5.90
N ASP A 135 -2.92 10.41 -4.95
CA ASP A 135 -3.96 11.44 -4.85
C ASP A 135 -5.37 10.82 -4.94
N ALA A 136 -5.66 9.85 -4.08
CA ALA A 136 -6.86 9.02 -4.18
C ALA A 136 -7.50 8.71 -2.83
N GLU A 137 -8.75 8.31 -2.88
CA GLU A 137 -9.49 7.75 -1.76
C GLU A 137 -10.14 6.45 -2.20
N ILE A 138 -9.84 5.37 -1.48
CA ILE A 138 -10.39 4.03 -1.74
C ILE A 138 -11.33 3.67 -0.59
N GLY A 139 -12.59 3.44 -0.91
CA GLY A 139 -13.64 3.12 0.08
C GLY A 139 -13.47 1.75 0.74
N GLU A 140 -14.23 1.56 1.81
CA GLU A 140 -14.17 0.35 2.64
C GLU A 140 -14.44 -0.91 1.80
N ARG A 141 -13.68 -1.96 2.05
CA ARG A 141 -13.82 -3.29 1.42
C ARG A 141 -13.72 -3.30 -0.11
N THR A 142 -13.31 -2.19 -0.73
CA THR A 142 -13.08 -2.12 -2.17
C THR A 142 -11.81 -2.88 -2.53
N ASN A 143 -11.90 -3.68 -3.59
CA ASN A 143 -10.78 -4.42 -4.12
C ASN A 143 -10.28 -3.79 -5.42
N VAL A 144 -9.02 -3.43 -5.45
CA VAL A 144 -8.35 -2.87 -6.63
C VAL A 144 -7.50 -3.97 -7.29
N GLY A 145 -7.83 -4.27 -8.52
CA GLY A 145 -7.18 -5.32 -9.31
C GLY A 145 -5.73 -4.98 -9.71
N CYS A 146 -4.99 -6.01 -10.02
CA CYS A 146 -3.58 -5.92 -10.44
C CYS A 146 -3.39 -4.97 -11.62
N GLY A 147 -2.36 -4.14 -11.56
CA GLY A 147 -2.00 -3.23 -12.65
C GLY A 147 -2.90 -2.00 -12.77
N SER A 148 -3.73 -1.73 -11.77
CA SER A 148 -4.58 -0.54 -11.78
C SER A 148 -3.81 0.72 -11.41
N ILE A 149 -4.12 1.82 -12.07
CA ILE A 149 -3.42 3.09 -11.93
C ILE A 149 -4.41 4.23 -11.73
N THR A 150 -4.18 5.04 -10.70
CA THR A 150 -4.79 6.36 -10.61
C THR A 150 -3.95 7.32 -11.44
N VAL A 151 -4.48 7.74 -12.58
CA VAL A 151 -3.79 8.70 -13.47
C VAL A 151 -4.06 10.10 -12.92
N ASN A 152 -3.20 10.53 -12.00
CA ASN A 152 -3.41 11.71 -11.15
C ASN A 152 -2.75 12.99 -11.66
N TYR A 153 -1.98 12.93 -12.75
CA TYR A 153 -1.16 14.04 -13.22
C TYR A 153 -1.33 14.28 -14.72
N ASP A 154 -1.64 15.51 -15.12
CA ASP A 154 -1.87 15.92 -16.51
C ASP A 154 -0.64 16.59 -17.18
N GLY A 155 0.49 16.61 -16.48
CA GLY A 155 1.69 17.33 -16.92
C GLY A 155 1.88 18.67 -16.23
N LYS A 156 0.86 19.20 -15.54
CA LYS A 156 0.90 20.45 -14.78
C LYS A 156 0.28 20.32 -13.41
N ASN A 157 -0.91 19.76 -13.33
CA ASN A 157 -1.74 19.69 -12.13
C ASN A 157 -1.98 18.25 -11.71
N LYS A 158 -2.24 18.09 -10.42
CA LYS A 158 -2.66 16.81 -9.84
C LYS A 158 -4.12 16.87 -9.49
N PHE A 159 -4.83 15.77 -9.74
CA PHE A 159 -6.25 15.61 -9.52
C PHE A 159 -6.53 14.37 -8.69
N LYS A 160 -7.68 14.35 -8.04
CA LYS A 160 -8.07 13.28 -7.12
C LYS A 160 -8.98 12.25 -7.78
N THR A 161 -8.73 10.99 -7.46
CA THR A 161 -9.64 9.87 -7.74
C THR A 161 -10.36 9.48 -6.45
N ILE A 162 -11.67 9.31 -6.50
CA ILE A 162 -12.48 8.82 -5.38
C ILE A 162 -13.17 7.53 -5.82
N ILE A 163 -12.99 6.47 -5.04
CA ILE A 163 -13.65 5.18 -5.25
C ILE A 163 -14.47 4.85 -4.00
N GLY A 164 -15.75 4.56 -4.18
CA GLY A 164 -16.65 4.21 -3.10
C GLY A 164 -16.36 2.84 -2.48
N LYS A 165 -17.18 2.46 -1.52
CA LYS A 165 -17.07 1.20 -0.79
C LYS A 165 -17.62 0.02 -1.59
N ASP A 166 -17.23 -1.20 -1.19
CA ASP A 166 -17.76 -2.45 -1.72
C ASP A 166 -17.68 -2.55 -3.25
N SER A 167 -16.69 -1.89 -3.86
CA SER A 167 -16.49 -1.87 -5.30
C SER A 167 -15.37 -2.83 -5.73
N PHE A 168 -15.42 -3.27 -6.98
CA PHE A 168 -14.40 -4.12 -7.56
C PHE A 168 -13.83 -3.46 -8.81
N ILE A 169 -12.58 -3.06 -8.75
CA ILE A 169 -11.86 -2.46 -9.86
C ILE A 169 -11.10 -3.56 -10.58
N GLY A 170 -11.47 -3.83 -11.82
CA GLY A 170 -10.84 -4.89 -12.62
C GLY A 170 -9.36 -4.62 -12.88
N CYS A 171 -8.62 -5.68 -13.18
CA CYS A 171 -7.18 -5.58 -13.48
C CYS A 171 -6.90 -4.63 -14.66
N ASN A 172 -5.74 -3.97 -14.64
CA ASN A 172 -5.30 -3.05 -15.70
C ASN A 172 -6.33 -1.94 -15.98
N THR A 173 -6.97 -1.44 -14.94
CA THR A 173 -7.85 -0.28 -15.03
C THR A 173 -7.05 1.00 -14.88
N ASN A 174 -7.26 1.96 -15.78
CA ASN A 174 -6.76 3.31 -15.65
C ASN A 174 -7.90 4.21 -15.21
N LEU A 175 -7.72 4.89 -14.09
CA LEU A 175 -8.68 5.88 -13.57
C LEU A 175 -8.11 7.27 -13.82
N VAL A 176 -8.65 7.95 -14.82
CA VAL A 176 -8.15 9.28 -15.24
C VAL A 176 -8.80 10.35 -14.36
N ALA A 177 -8.03 10.87 -13.42
CA ALA A 177 -8.51 11.90 -12.49
C ALA A 177 -8.70 13.26 -13.18
N PRO A 178 -9.67 14.09 -12.73
CA PRO A 178 -10.58 13.83 -11.62
C PRO A 178 -11.69 12.85 -11.99
N VAL A 179 -11.96 11.87 -11.17
CA VAL A 179 -13.03 10.90 -11.40
C VAL A 179 -13.56 10.36 -10.07
N THR A 180 -14.86 10.17 -10.00
CA THR A 180 -15.54 9.57 -8.86
C THR A 180 -16.24 8.29 -9.28
N VAL A 181 -15.89 7.19 -8.63
CA VAL A 181 -16.53 5.88 -8.77
C VAL A 181 -17.39 5.65 -7.55
N GLY A 182 -18.66 5.35 -7.75
CA GLY A 182 -19.63 5.14 -6.67
C GLY A 182 -19.38 3.87 -5.86
N ASP A 183 -20.32 3.58 -4.96
CA ASP A 183 -20.34 2.36 -4.16
C ASP A 183 -20.87 1.17 -4.96
N GLY A 184 -20.40 -0.04 -4.67
CA GLY A 184 -20.90 -1.26 -5.30
C GLY A 184 -20.65 -1.33 -6.80
N VAL A 185 -19.64 -0.68 -7.31
CA VAL A 185 -19.32 -0.62 -8.74
C VAL A 185 -18.40 -1.77 -9.14
N LEU A 186 -18.68 -2.37 -10.29
CA LEU A 186 -17.78 -3.30 -10.97
C LEU A 186 -17.20 -2.63 -12.21
N ILE A 187 -15.89 -2.47 -12.26
CA ILE A 187 -15.18 -2.02 -13.46
C ILE A 187 -14.56 -3.22 -14.15
N ALA A 188 -14.87 -3.41 -15.41
CA ALA A 188 -14.31 -4.51 -16.20
C ALA A 188 -12.81 -4.32 -16.44
N ALA A 189 -12.06 -5.42 -16.37
CA ALA A 189 -10.61 -5.41 -16.59
C ALA A 189 -10.23 -4.74 -17.93
N GLY A 190 -9.12 -4.00 -17.92
CA GLY A 190 -8.61 -3.33 -19.10
C GLY A 190 -9.36 -2.05 -19.47
N SER A 191 -10.19 -1.52 -18.58
CA SER A 191 -10.95 -0.29 -18.82
C SER A 191 -10.14 0.97 -18.54
N THR A 192 -10.37 2.00 -19.33
CA THR A 192 -9.89 3.37 -19.05
C THR A 192 -11.08 4.25 -18.74
N ILE A 193 -11.20 4.66 -17.50
CA ILE A 193 -12.35 5.41 -16.96
C ILE A 193 -12.01 6.89 -16.95
N THR A 194 -12.84 7.67 -17.64
CA THR A 194 -12.69 9.13 -17.76
C THR A 194 -13.88 9.91 -17.21
N ASP A 195 -15.02 9.23 -17.01
CA ASP A 195 -16.25 9.81 -16.51
C ASP A 195 -16.67 9.17 -15.19
N ASP A 196 -17.38 9.93 -14.37
CA ASP A 196 -17.91 9.45 -13.10
C ASP A 196 -18.86 8.25 -13.29
N ILE A 197 -18.81 7.33 -12.35
CA ILE A 197 -19.64 6.12 -12.38
C ILE A 197 -20.59 6.14 -11.18
N PRO A 198 -21.90 6.08 -11.40
CA PRO A 198 -22.87 6.05 -10.30
C PRO A 198 -22.81 4.72 -9.53
N ASN A 199 -23.43 4.69 -8.35
CA ASN A 199 -23.52 3.50 -7.51
C ASN A 199 -24.13 2.31 -8.26
N ASP A 200 -23.77 1.09 -7.82
CA ASP A 200 -24.37 -0.16 -8.27
C ASP A 200 -24.30 -0.38 -9.79
N SER A 201 -23.21 0.03 -10.41
CA SER A 201 -23.03 0.03 -11.86
C SER A 201 -21.94 -0.95 -12.31
N LEU A 202 -22.10 -1.45 -13.53
CA LEU A 202 -21.04 -2.09 -14.30
C LEU A 202 -20.50 -1.10 -15.32
N ALA A 203 -19.21 -0.83 -15.31
CA ALA A 203 -18.55 0.03 -16.29
C ALA A 203 -17.57 -0.76 -17.16
N LEU A 204 -17.67 -0.55 -18.47
CA LEU A 204 -16.77 -1.10 -19.48
C LEU A 204 -16.27 0.02 -20.36
N ALA A 205 -14.96 0.21 -20.42
CA ALA A 205 -14.32 1.23 -21.25
C ALA A 205 -13.11 0.66 -21.97
N ARG A 206 -13.40 -0.29 -22.88
CA ARG A 206 -12.39 -1.00 -23.68
C ARG A 206 -12.97 -1.37 -25.03
N ALA A 207 -12.10 -1.58 -26.02
CA ALA A 207 -12.52 -2.06 -27.36
C ALA A 207 -13.12 -3.47 -27.29
N ARG A 208 -14.07 -3.76 -28.19
CA ARG A 208 -14.57 -5.11 -28.37
C ARG A 208 -13.49 -5.99 -28.99
N GLN A 209 -13.37 -7.22 -28.52
CA GLN A 209 -12.44 -8.18 -29.09
C GLN A 209 -12.80 -8.48 -30.54
N THR A 210 -11.80 -8.48 -31.40
CA THR A 210 -11.90 -8.95 -32.79
C THR A 210 -10.96 -10.15 -32.97
N THR A 211 -11.49 -11.25 -33.44
CA THR A 211 -10.72 -12.46 -33.69
C THR A 211 -10.72 -12.75 -35.19
N LYS A 212 -9.54 -13.05 -35.75
CA LYS A 212 -9.36 -13.44 -37.16
C LYS A 212 -8.83 -14.87 -37.21
N PRO A 213 -9.71 -15.91 -37.33
CA PRO A 213 -9.28 -17.30 -37.41
C PRO A 213 -8.40 -17.54 -38.63
N GLY A 214 -7.40 -18.41 -38.49
CA GLY A 214 -6.50 -18.78 -39.59
C GLY A 214 -5.50 -17.70 -40.02
N TYR A 215 -5.36 -16.63 -39.23
CA TYR A 215 -4.50 -15.49 -39.59
C TYR A 215 -3.04 -15.88 -39.84
N LEU A 216 -2.48 -16.80 -39.04
CA LEU A 216 -1.09 -17.23 -39.15
C LEU A 216 -0.88 -18.26 -40.32
N ASN A 217 -1.94 -18.85 -40.82
CA ASN A 217 -1.85 -19.83 -41.93
C ASN A 217 -1.81 -19.16 -43.31
N LYS A 218 -2.06 -17.87 -43.42
CA LYS A 218 -2.08 -17.12 -44.68
C LYS A 218 -0.69 -16.75 -45.22
N ASN A 219 0.37 -16.98 -44.44
CA ASN A 219 1.74 -16.63 -44.83
C ASN A 219 2.57 -17.85 -45.26
N ASN A 220 1.94 -18.98 -45.56
CA ASN A 220 2.60 -20.23 -46.04
C ASN A 220 2.33 -20.56 -47.52
N ASP A 221 1.85 -19.59 -48.30
CA ASP A 221 1.75 -19.69 -49.77
C ASP A 221 2.72 -18.76 -50.46
#